data_7fc0a2fd29db5328ac7291a0b568d259
#
_entry.id   7fc0a2fd29db5328ac7291a0b568d259
#
_cell.length_a   1.000
_cell.length_b   1.000
_cell.length_c   1.000
_cell.angle_alpha   90.00
_cell.angle_beta   90.00
_cell.angle_gamma   90.00
#
_symmetry.space_group_name_H-M   'P 1'
#
loop_
_entity.id
_entity.type
_entity.pdbx_description
1 polymer ?
#
loop_
_entity_poly.entity_id
_entity_poly.type
_entity_poly.pdbx_seq_one_letter_code
_entity_poly.pdbx_strand_id
1 'polypeptide(L)'
;DSSTSRGLGDVYKRQDGNAVISTNRIKGSLPTDAGQCLSNYCTFVSGRFDTHGKVAFKYGYIEARIKMPAGSGNHPAFWMLGDNINSVGWPSSGEMDISEIHSNNPYVTTAATHYSTYLATNSCCNNHQYNVGELNIGSDVTAGYHLYALAWLPNSITYYVDGKIIYNTNSQTLGGIWSFNEKFFIILNNAVNSEFSGSWENLQSSEMLIDWVRSYQLNSQGEVFTN
;
A
#
# COMPACT_ATOMS: atom_id res chain seq x y z
N ASP A 1 21.77 -9.87 10.73
CA ASP A 1 21.21 -10.95 9.90
C ASP A 1 21.34 -10.55 8.45
N SER A 2 22.33 -11.14 7.78
CA SER A 2 22.70 -10.77 6.43
C SER A 2 21.95 -11.65 5.44
N SER A 3 20.79 -11.20 4.96
CA SER A 3 20.23 -11.74 3.73
C SER A 3 20.84 -11.00 2.55
N THR A 4 21.89 -11.57 1.97
CA THR A 4 22.51 -11.07 0.74
C THR A 4 21.64 -11.47 -0.44
N SER A 5 20.77 -10.58 -0.92
CA SER A 5 20.25 -10.67 -2.27
C SER A 5 21.32 -10.13 -3.23
N ARG A 6 21.90 -11.00 -4.05
CA ARG A 6 22.84 -10.63 -5.12
C ARG A 6 22.04 -10.42 -6.41
N GLY A 7 21.72 -9.18 -6.72
CA GLY A 7 21.08 -8.80 -7.98
C GLY A 7 21.03 -7.29 -8.09
N LEU A 8 21.03 -6.71 -9.26
CA LEU A 8 21.02 -5.28 -9.63
C LEU A 8 20.50 -4.33 -8.53
N GLY A 9 21.36 -4.00 -7.56
CA GLY A 9 21.08 -3.09 -6.45
C GLY A 9 19.81 -3.48 -5.70
N ASP A 10 19.95 -3.72 -4.41
CA ASP A 10 18.83 -4.14 -3.55
C ASP A 10 17.59 -3.30 -3.83
N VAL A 11 16.49 -3.92 -4.27
CA VAL A 11 15.18 -3.26 -4.42
C VAL A 11 14.60 -2.85 -3.05
N TYR A 12 15.18 -3.38 -1.98
CA TYR A 12 14.99 -2.91 -0.61
C TYR A 12 16.33 -3.01 0.14
N LYS A 13 16.58 -2.11 1.07
CA LYS A 13 17.76 -2.12 1.94
C LYS A 13 17.44 -1.41 3.26
N ARG A 14 18.23 -1.67 4.30
CA ARG A 14 18.26 -0.85 5.52
C ARG A 14 19.34 0.20 5.34
N GLN A 15 18.95 1.47 5.35
CA GLN A 15 19.84 2.60 5.22
C GLN A 15 19.49 3.67 6.25
N ASP A 16 20.45 4.05 7.07
CA ASP A 16 20.27 5.09 8.10
C ASP A 16 19.03 4.87 8.98
N GLY A 17 18.72 3.60 9.31
CA GLY A 17 17.56 3.21 10.10
C GLY A 17 16.26 3.01 9.31
N ASN A 18 16.22 3.36 8.02
CA ASN A 18 15.04 3.18 7.18
C ASN A 18 15.02 1.81 6.48
N ALA A 19 13.82 1.28 6.25
CA ALA A 19 13.59 0.33 5.17
C ALA A 19 13.39 1.14 3.86
N VAL A 20 14.04 0.73 2.79
CA VAL A 20 14.05 1.46 1.52
C VAL A 20 13.52 0.57 0.42
N ILE A 21 12.53 1.06 -0.33
CA ILE A 21 12.07 0.46 -1.58
C ILE A 21 12.65 1.29 -2.72
N SER A 22 13.58 0.71 -3.46
CA SER A 22 14.22 1.36 -4.60
C SER A 22 13.55 0.94 -5.90
N THR A 23 13.20 1.91 -6.73
CA THR A 23 12.70 1.70 -8.09
C THR A 23 13.79 2.13 -9.07
N ASN A 24 14.14 1.27 -10.01
CA ASN A 24 15.20 1.52 -10.97
C ASN A 24 14.76 1.19 -12.39
N ARG A 25 15.09 2.08 -13.33
CA ARG A 25 14.92 1.79 -14.76
C ARG A 25 15.91 0.72 -15.19
N ILE A 26 15.45 -0.28 -15.91
CA ILE A 26 16.28 -1.36 -16.41
C ILE A 26 16.81 -1.00 -17.81
N LYS A 27 18.10 -1.25 -18.01
CA LYS A 27 18.74 -1.23 -19.33
C LYS A 27 19.17 -2.65 -19.68
N GLY A 28 18.38 -3.35 -20.50
CA GLY A 28 18.68 -4.73 -20.91
C GLY A 28 17.74 -5.79 -20.34
N SER A 29 18.22 -7.02 -20.20
CA SER A 29 17.44 -8.15 -19.71
C SER A 29 17.12 -8.01 -18.22
N LEU A 30 15.95 -8.51 -17.81
CA LEU A 30 15.62 -8.63 -16.40
C LEU A 30 16.64 -9.48 -15.64
N PRO A 31 16.96 -9.12 -14.40
CA PRO A 31 17.62 -10.03 -13.47
C PRO A 31 16.79 -11.32 -13.32
N THR A 32 17.45 -12.44 -13.18
CA THR A 32 16.80 -13.77 -13.03
C THR A 32 15.98 -13.91 -11.76
N ASP A 33 16.17 -13.04 -10.79
CA ASP A 33 15.52 -12.97 -9.48
C ASP A 33 14.47 -11.84 -9.35
N ALA A 34 14.27 -11.04 -10.39
CA ALA A 34 13.35 -9.88 -10.37
C ALA A 34 11.87 -10.24 -10.52
N GLY A 35 11.52 -11.53 -10.47
CA GLY A 35 10.13 -11.96 -10.70
C GLY A 35 9.71 -11.91 -12.17
N GLN A 36 8.41 -11.99 -12.41
CA GLN A 36 7.87 -11.97 -13.78
C GLN A 36 7.35 -10.59 -14.16
N CYS A 37 7.70 -10.14 -15.36
CA CYS A 37 6.99 -9.02 -15.98
C CYS A 37 5.56 -9.42 -16.33
N LEU A 38 4.61 -8.52 -16.13
CA LEU A 38 3.24 -8.68 -16.65
C LEU A 38 3.19 -8.60 -18.19
N SER A 39 4.28 -8.17 -18.83
CA SER A 39 4.49 -8.13 -20.27
C SER A 39 5.87 -8.69 -20.60
N ASN A 40 6.12 -8.97 -21.89
CA ASN A 40 7.43 -9.46 -22.36
C ASN A 40 8.59 -8.47 -22.17
N TYR A 41 8.31 -7.25 -21.72
CA TYR A 41 9.27 -6.17 -21.51
C TYR A 41 8.99 -5.45 -20.20
N CYS A 42 9.89 -5.55 -19.23
CA CYS A 42 9.90 -4.67 -18.06
C CYS A 42 10.81 -3.49 -18.30
N THR A 43 10.34 -2.32 -17.93
CA THR A 43 11.14 -1.08 -18.01
C THR A 43 11.75 -0.73 -16.65
N PHE A 44 11.14 -1.21 -15.57
CA PHE A 44 11.55 -0.93 -14.19
C PHE A 44 11.60 -2.20 -13.35
N VAL A 45 12.44 -2.18 -12.33
CA VAL A 45 12.41 -3.07 -11.17
C VAL A 45 12.12 -2.23 -9.95
N SER A 46 11.23 -2.72 -9.09
CA SER A 46 10.88 -2.10 -7.80
C SER A 46 10.65 -3.17 -6.74
N GLY A 47 10.31 -2.74 -5.52
CA GLY A 47 10.15 -3.62 -4.38
C GLY A 47 8.78 -3.55 -3.73
N ARG A 48 8.49 -4.60 -2.94
CA ARG A 48 7.34 -4.72 -2.07
C ARG A 48 7.75 -5.40 -0.77
N PHE A 49 7.30 -4.84 0.35
CA PHE A 49 7.30 -5.53 1.65
C PHE A 49 5.87 -5.93 1.97
N ASP A 50 5.67 -7.12 2.50
CA ASP A 50 4.40 -7.48 3.12
C ASP A 50 4.59 -8.37 4.34
N THR A 51 3.54 -8.46 5.15
CA THR A 51 3.51 -9.29 6.36
C THR A 51 2.69 -10.57 6.16
N HIS A 52 2.27 -10.89 4.93
CA HIS A 52 1.46 -12.05 4.60
C HIS A 52 2.08 -13.37 5.10
N GLY A 53 1.27 -14.16 5.77
CA GLY A 53 1.70 -15.44 6.33
C GLY A 53 2.68 -15.34 7.52
N LYS A 54 2.97 -14.13 8.01
CA LYS A 54 3.86 -13.87 9.16
C LYS A 54 3.17 -13.09 10.26
N VAL A 55 2.58 -11.95 9.91
CA VAL A 55 1.88 -11.07 10.86
C VAL A 55 0.61 -10.55 10.22
N ALA A 56 -0.51 -10.73 10.89
CA ALA A 56 -1.79 -10.15 10.54
C ALA A 56 -2.32 -9.30 11.69
N PHE A 57 -3.18 -8.36 11.37
CA PHE A 57 -3.77 -7.39 12.29
C PHE A 57 -5.28 -7.46 12.22
N LYS A 58 -5.93 -7.14 13.32
CA LYS A 58 -7.39 -6.94 13.34
C LYS A 58 -7.70 -5.77 14.25
N TYR A 59 -8.24 -4.69 13.65
CA TYR A 59 -8.57 -3.44 14.31
C TYR A 59 -7.36 -2.69 14.90
N GLY A 60 -7.63 -1.58 15.56
CA GLY A 60 -6.64 -0.72 16.22
C GLY A 60 -6.29 0.52 15.41
N TYR A 61 -5.18 1.11 15.75
CA TYR A 61 -4.60 2.24 15.02
C TYR A 61 -3.26 1.80 14.43
N ILE A 62 -3.16 1.86 13.12
CA ILE A 62 -1.98 1.44 12.37
C ILE A 62 -1.44 2.67 11.67
N GLU A 63 -0.15 2.97 11.86
CA GLU A 63 0.49 4.11 11.23
C GLU A 63 1.90 3.79 10.73
N ALA A 64 2.33 4.52 9.72
CA ALA A 64 3.67 4.47 9.20
C ALA A 64 4.22 5.88 8.97
N ARG A 65 5.51 6.06 9.23
CA ARG A 65 6.25 7.27 8.90
C ARG A 65 7.03 7.03 7.61
N ILE A 66 6.58 7.68 6.53
CA ILE A 66 7.07 7.40 5.18
C ILE A 66 7.43 8.71 4.50
N LYS A 67 8.57 8.71 3.78
CA LYS A 67 8.87 9.68 2.74
C LYS A 67 8.60 9.05 1.38
N MET A 68 7.64 9.61 0.65
CA MET A 68 7.24 9.10 -0.64
C MET A 68 8.28 9.38 -1.72
N PRO A 69 8.40 8.52 -2.76
CA PRO A 69 9.38 8.68 -3.82
C PRO A 69 9.03 9.87 -4.72
N ALA A 70 10.04 10.63 -5.11
CA ALA A 70 9.87 11.74 -6.05
C ALA A 70 9.91 11.26 -7.50
N GLY A 71 9.25 12.00 -8.38
CA GLY A 71 9.25 11.78 -9.83
C GLY A 71 7.95 11.15 -10.35
N SER A 72 7.45 11.73 -11.46
CA SER A 72 6.24 11.24 -12.14
C SER A 72 6.39 9.78 -12.57
N GLY A 73 5.31 9.03 -12.54
CA GLY A 73 5.26 7.61 -12.87
C GLY A 73 5.36 6.68 -11.67
N ASN A 74 5.83 7.15 -10.49
CA ASN A 74 5.78 6.36 -9.26
C ASN A 74 4.35 6.25 -8.73
N HIS A 75 3.99 5.06 -8.25
CA HIS A 75 2.73 4.78 -7.56
C HIS A 75 3.04 4.06 -6.24
N PRO A 76 3.56 4.79 -5.25
CA PRO A 76 3.80 4.24 -3.93
C PRO A 76 2.50 4.04 -3.18
N ALA A 77 2.42 2.94 -2.43
CA ALA A 77 1.26 2.59 -1.62
C ALA A 77 1.65 2.03 -0.25
N PHE A 78 0.89 2.42 0.76
CA PHE A 78 0.81 1.80 2.07
C PHE A 78 -0.62 1.33 2.27
N TRP A 79 -0.82 0.03 2.30
CA TRP A 79 -2.15 -0.59 2.25
C TRP A 79 -2.22 -1.92 2.97
N MET A 80 -3.41 -2.46 3.07
CA MET A 80 -3.69 -3.74 3.72
C MET A 80 -4.64 -4.58 2.88
N LEU A 81 -4.43 -5.89 2.90
CA LEU A 81 -5.25 -6.86 2.20
C LEU A 81 -5.75 -7.93 3.17
N GLY A 82 -6.99 -8.40 2.98
CA GLY A 82 -7.57 -9.45 3.83
C GLY A 82 -6.74 -10.73 3.82
N ASP A 83 -6.41 -11.24 5.01
CA ASP A 83 -5.56 -12.42 5.20
C ASP A 83 -6.20 -13.72 4.63
N ASN A 84 -7.52 -13.69 4.44
CA ASN A 84 -8.30 -14.76 3.80
C ASN A 84 -8.32 -14.70 2.26
N ILE A 85 -7.47 -13.87 1.64
CA ILE A 85 -7.42 -13.64 0.17
C ILE A 85 -7.34 -14.95 -0.62
N ASN A 86 -6.57 -15.92 -0.14
CA ASN A 86 -6.39 -17.20 -0.82
C ASN A 86 -7.65 -18.08 -0.83
N SER A 87 -8.62 -17.82 0.07
CA SER A 87 -9.85 -18.60 0.19
C SER A 87 -11.05 -17.92 -0.46
N VAL A 88 -11.15 -16.59 -0.37
CA VAL A 88 -12.31 -15.84 -0.86
C VAL A 88 -12.04 -15.01 -2.11
N GLY A 89 -10.77 -14.80 -2.43
CA GLY A 89 -10.33 -13.98 -3.57
C GLY A 89 -10.56 -12.48 -3.36
N TRP A 90 -9.97 -11.69 -4.26
CA TRP A 90 -10.21 -10.25 -4.37
C TRP A 90 -11.44 -9.97 -5.26
N PRO A 91 -12.30 -9.00 -4.95
CA PRO A 91 -12.26 -8.04 -3.84
C PRO A 91 -12.99 -8.51 -2.57
N SER A 92 -13.44 -9.77 -2.49
CA SER A 92 -14.23 -10.30 -1.35
C SER A 92 -13.43 -10.34 -0.04
N SER A 93 -12.09 -10.46 -0.13
CA SER A 93 -11.19 -10.35 1.03
C SER A 93 -11.19 -8.95 1.66
N GLY A 94 -11.59 -7.94 0.90
CA GLY A 94 -11.42 -6.52 1.27
C GLY A 94 -9.99 -6.02 1.07
N GLU A 95 -9.85 -4.72 0.80
CA GLU A 95 -8.59 -4.00 0.69
C GLU A 95 -8.75 -2.61 1.31
N MET A 96 -7.76 -2.17 2.06
CA MET A 96 -7.71 -0.87 2.73
C MET A 96 -6.44 -0.13 2.31
N ASP A 97 -6.57 0.87 1.44
CA ASP A 97 -5.46 1.69 1.00
C ASP A 97 -5.32 2.88 1.95
N ILE A 98 -4.32 2.78 2.85
CA ILE A 98 -4.09 3.80 3.88
C ILE A 98 -3.56 5.07 3.23
N SER A 99 -2.70 4.91 2.22
CA SER A 99 -2.24 6.01 1.38
C SER A 99 -1.74 5.50 0.05
N GLU A 100 -2.19 6.15 -1.01
CA GLU A 100 -1.62 6.06 -2.34
C GLU A 100 -1.27 7.47 -2.82
N ILE A 101 -0.17 7.60 -3.55
CA ILE A 101 0.24 8.86 -4.14
C ILE A 101 0.29 8.72 -5.66
N HIS A 102 -0.44 9.61 -6.31
CA HIS A 102 -0.31 9.81 -7.74
C HIS A 102 0.83 10.81 -7.97
N SER A 103 2.01 10.33 -8.30
CA SER A 103 3.23 11.14 -8.25
C SER A 103 3.33 12.28 -9.28
N ASN A 104 2.35 12.39 -10.20
CA ASN A 104 2.15 13.59 -11.03
C ASN A 104 1.52 14.76 -10.26
N ASN A 105 0.97 14.49 -9.06
CA ASN A 105 0.45 15.50 -8.14
C ASN A 105 0.87 15.20 -6.69
N PRO A 106 2.12 15.48 -6.31
CA PRO A 106 2.65 15.06 -5.00
C PRO A 106 2.10 15.88 -3.82
N TYR A 107 1.14 16.74 -4.03
CA TYR A 107 0.44 17.49 -2.98
C TYR A 107 -0.82 16.78 -2.48
N VAL A 108 -1.25 15.74 -3.19
CA VAL A 108 -2.49 15.01 -2.89
C VAL A 108 -2.16 13.58 -2.48
N THR A 109 -2.74 13.14 -1.39
CA THR A 109 -2.81 11.73 -0.99
C THR A 109 -4.23 11.22 -1.13
N THR A 110 -4.37 9.97 -1.55
CA THR A 110 -5.64 9.27 -1.62
C THR A 110 -5.67 8.15 -0.58
N ALA A 111 -6.87 7.82 -0.12
CA ALA A 111 -7.13 6.62 0.66
C ALA A 111 -8.40 5.95 0.14
N ALA A 112 -8.42 4.62 0.10
CA ALA A 112 -9.53 3.88 -0.48
C ALA A 112 -9.92 2.63 0.32
N THR A 113 -11.14 2.17 0.11
CA THR A 113 -11.61 0.83 0.47
C THR A 113 -12.11 0.13 -0.78
N HIS A 114 -11.61 -1.08 -1.04
CA HIS A 114 -12.09 -1.95 -2.11
C HIS A 114 -12.85 -3.13 -1.52
N TYR A 115 -14.01 -3.43 -2.07
CA TYR A 115 -14.94 -4.42 -1.53
C TYR A 115 -15.81 -5.06 -2.61
N SER A 116 -16.55 -6.08 -2.22
CA SER A 116 -17.49 -6.77 -3.10
C SER A 116 -18.92 -6.33 -2.81
N THR A 117 -19.78 -6.29 -3.82
CA THR A 117 -21.22 -6.08 -3.64
C THR A 117 -21.97 -7.33 -3.23
N TYR A 118 -21.41 -8.53 -3.45
CA TYR A 118 -21.97 -9.81 -3.01
C TYR A 118 -20.86 -10.83 -2.80
N LEU A 119 -21.11 -11.82 -1.95
CA LEU A 119 -20.19 -12.93 -1.73
C LEU A 119 -20.21 -13.84 -2.96
N ALA A 120 -19.24 -13.66 -3.86
CA ALA A 120 -19.03 -14.55 -4.98
C ALA A 120 -17.86 -15.47 -4.68
N THR A 121 -18.12 -16.76 -4.61
CA THR A 121 -17.07 -17.76 -4.67
C THR A 121 -16.65 -17.90 -6.14
N ASN A 122 -15.36 -17.61 -6.42
CA ASN A 122 -14.69 -17.88 -7.70
C ASN A 122 -14.87 -16.91 -8.88
N SER A 123 -15.27 -15.65 -8.67
CA SER A 123 -15.26 -14.65 -9.75
C SER A 123 -14.44 -13.44 -9.35
N CYS A 124 -13.19 -13.37 -9.81
CA CYS A 124 -12.41 -12.15 -9.66
C CYS A 124 -13.11 -10.98 -10.36
N CYS A 125 -13.21 -9.86 -9.66
CA CYS A 125 -13.37 -8.51 -10.20
C CYS A 125 -14.76 -8.08 -10.72
N ASN A 126 -15.67 -8.99 -11.04
CA ASN A 126 -16.97 -8.63 -11.65
C ASN A 126 -17.94 -7.88 -10.71
N ASN A 127 -17.70 -7.90 -9.41
CA ASN A 127 -18.50 -7.26 -8.37
C ASN A 127 -17.67 -6.27 -7.54
N HIS A 128 -16.51 -5.87 -8.05
CA HIS A 128 -15.63 -4.91 -7.41
C HIS A 128 -16.28 -3.53 -7.35
N GLN A 129 -16.25 -2.96 -6.16
CA GLN A 129 -16.57 -1.57 -5.89
C GLN A 129 -15.46 -0.97 -5.03
N TYR A 130 -15.36 0.34 -5.07
CA TYR A 130 -14.45 1.07 -4.19
C TYR A 130 -15.01 2.44 -3.82
N ASN A 131 -14.60 2.92 -2.68
CA ASN A 131 -14.82 4.29 -2.25
C ASN A 131 -13.45 4.91 -1.96
N VAL A 132 -13.25 6.13 -2.43
CA VAL A 132 -11.99 6.85 -2.33
C VAL A 132 -12.21 8.25 -1.76
N GLY A 133 -11.27 8.70 -0.95
CA GLY A 133 -11.15 10.09 -0.54
C GLY A 133 -9.79 10.65 -0.92
N GLU A 134 -9.73 11.95 -1.12
CA GLU A 134 -8.52 12.68 -1.49
C GLU A 134 -8.33 13.87 -0.55
N LEU A 135 -7.08 14.16 -0.21
CA LEU A 135 -6.71 15.32 0.58
C LEU A 135 -5.47 16.00 0.00
N ASN A 136 -5.62 17.28 -0.37
CA ASN A 136 -4.47 18.13 -0.62
C ASN A 136 -3.91 18.59 0.73
N ILE A 137 -2.71 18.13 1.04
CA ILE A 137 -2.06 18.41 2.33
C ILE A 137 -1.34 19.76 2.37
N GLY A 138 -1.19 20.45 1.22
CA GLY A 138 -0.57 21.75 1.11
C GLY A 138 0.97 21.73 1.06
N SER A 139 1.58 20.55 1.07
CA SER A 139 3.04 20.34 0.95
C SER A 139 3.33 19.16 0.04
N ASP A 140 4.52 19.14 -0.54
CA ASP A 140 5.01 18.03 -1.35
C ASP A 140 5.38 16.83 -0.46
N VAL A 141 4.66 15.71 -0.57
CA VAL A 141 4.89 14.49 0.21
C VAL A 141 6.24 13.83 -0.07
N THR A 142 6.92 14.23 -1.14
CA THR A 142 8.24 13.70 -1.49
C THR A 142 9.38 14.50 -0.85
N ALA A 143 9.09 15.69 -0.30
CA ALA A 143 10.09 16.56 0.30
C ALA A 143 10.52 16.09 1.70
N GLY A 144 9.62 15.42 2.44
CA GLY A 144 9.87 15.00 3.82
C GLY A 144 9.10 13.74 4.20
N TYR A 145 9.23 13.38 5.47
CA TYR A 145 8.44 12.30 6.05
C TYR A 145 7.07 12.81 6.50
N HIS A 146 6.05 12.03 6.19
CA HIS A 146 4.68 12.22 6.63
C HIS A 146 4.19 11.00 7.42
N LEU A 147 3.15 11.19 8.25
CA LEU A 147 2.49 10.14 9.02
C LEU A 147 1.21 9.73 8.28
N TYR A 148 1.16 8.51 7.80
CA TYR A 148 -0.03 7.93 7.18
C TYR A 148 -0.63 6.93 8.15
N ALA A 149 -1.94 7.01 8.40
CA ALA A 149 -2.54 6.21 9.45
C ALA A 149 -3.97 5.74 9.15
N LEU A 150 -4.35 4.67 9.82
CA LEU A 150 -5.64 4.02 9.80
C LEU A 150 -6.17 3.86 11.23
N ALA A 151 -7.32 4.45 11.54
CA ALA A 151 -8.12 4.09 12.70
C ALA A 151 -9.17 3.07 12.26
N TRP A 152 -9.04 1.84 12.72
CA TRP A 152 -9.87 0.72 12.31
C TRP A 152 -10.55 0.07 13.51
N LEU A 153 -11.86 0.22 13.56
CA LEU A 153 -12.74 -0.32 14.60
C LEU A 153 -13.76 -1.28 13.97
N PRO A 154 -14.42 -2.12 14.75
CA PRO A 154 -15.55 -2.88 14.26
C PRO A 154 -16.55 -1.98 13.52
N ASN A 155 -16.80 -2.31 12.24
CA ASN A 155 -17.73 -1.60 11.36
C ASN A 155 -17.37 -0.12 11.04
N SER A 156 -16.14 0.34 11.27
CA SER A 156 -15.72 1.73 11.01
C SER A 156 -14.25 1.83 10.68
N ILE A 157 -13.93 2.62 9.66
CA ILE A 157 -12.57 2.90 9.20
C ILE A 157 -12.42 4.40 8.97
N THR A 158 -11.30 4.97 9.42
CA THR A 158 -10.92 6.36 9.14
C THR A 158 -9.44 6.44 8.76
N TYR A 159 -9.14 7.09 7.67
CA TYR A 159 -7.80 7.26 7.11
C TYR A 159 -7.27 8.66 7.37
N TYR A 160 -5.97 8.77 7.65
CA TYR A 160 -5.34 10.03 8.02
C TYR A 160 -4.00 10.24 7.32
N VAL A 161 -3.65 11.50 7.06
CA VAL A 161 -2.29 11.97 6.82
C VAL A 161 -1.99 13.12 7.74
N ASP A 162 -0.87 13.05 8.49
CA ASP A 162 -0.44 14.07 9.46
C ASP A 162 -1.56 14.51 10.42
N GLY A 163 -2.37 13.55 10.87
CA GLY A 163 -3.52 13.75 11.74
C GLY A 163 -4.76 14.36 11.10
N LYS A 164 -4.73 14.68 9.80
CA LYS A 164 -5.90 15.15 9.03
C LYS A 164 -6.62 13.98 8.40
N ILE A 165 -7.96 13.99 8.45
CA ILE A 165 -8.78 12.94 7.83
C ILE A 165 -8.71 13.08 6.30
N ILE A 166 -8.36 11.98 5.61
CA ILE A 166 -8.45 11.84 4.16
C ILE A 166 -9.85 11.35 3.79
N TYR A 167 -10.29 10.27 4.44
CA TYR A 167 -11.53 9.58 4.14
C TYR A 167 -12.01 8.80 5.36
N ASN A 168 -13.32 8.58 5.47
CA ASN A 168 -13.91 7.66 6.43
C ASN A 168 -15.08 6.90 5.82
N THR A 169 -15.31 5.68 6.33
CA THR A 169 -16.44 4.84 5.92
C THR A 169 -16.88 3.95 7.08
N ASN A 170 -18.07 3.39 6.96
CA ASN A 170 -18.61 2.42 7.91
C ASN A 170 -19.51 1.40 7.21
N SER A 171 -19.85 0.32 7.93
CA SER A 171 -20.65 -0.78 7.41
C SER A 171 -22.05 -0.40 6.91
N GLN A 172 -22.58 0.75 7.33
CA GLN A 172 -23.90 1.23 6.91
C GLN A 172 -23.84 2.05 5.62
N THR A 173 -22.70 2.73 5.38
CA THR A 173 -22.54 3.66 4.26
C THR A 173 -21.73 3.07 3.09
N LEU A 174 -21.08 1.91 3.29
CA LEU A 174 -20.23 1.32 2.28
C LEU A 174 -20.94 0.96 0.97
N GLY A 175 -22.20 0.49 1.07
CA GLY A 175 -22.99 0.09 -0.10
C GLY A 175 -22.70 -1.32 -0.62
N GLY A 176 -21.93 -2.11 0.11
CA GLY A 176 -21.57 -3.49 -0.23
C GLY A 176 -21.30 -4.35 0.99
N ILE A 177 -20.60 -5.47 0.80
CA ILE A 177 -20.25 -6.36 1.89
C ILE A 177 -19.11 -5.77 2.70
N TRP A 178 -19.29 -5.70 4.02
CA TRP A 178 -18.27 -5.26 4.95
C TRP A 178 -17.29 -6.41 5.25
N SER A 179 -16.21 -6.49 4.48
CA SER A 179 -15.14 -7.50 4.68
C SER A 179 -14.13 -7.11 5.76
N PHE A 180 -14.24 -5.92 6.33
CA PHE A 180 -13.21 -5.32 7.19
C PHE A 180 -13.32 -5.71 8.67
N ASN A 181 -14.05 -6.78 8.99
CA ASN A 181 -14.05 -7.41 10.32
C ASN A 181 -13.20 -8.68 10.37
N GLU A 182 -12.43 -8.94 9.32
CA GLU A 182 -11.49 -10.05 9.22
C GLU A 182 -10.06 -9.61 9.60
N LYS A 183 -9.08 -10.52 9.50
CA LYS A 183 -7.67 -10.20 9.65
C LYS A 183 -7.11 -9.63 8.36
N PHE A 184 -6.21 -8.68 8.46
CA PHE A 184 -5.52 -8.06 7.32
C PHE A 184 -4.01 -8.08 7.52
N PHE A 185 -3.26 -8.21 6.45
CA PHE A 185 -1.81 -8.03 6.45
C PHE A 185 -1.41 -6.71 5.78
N ILE A 186 -0.27 -6.17 6.17
CA ILE A 186 0.27 -4.90 5.68
C ILE A 186 1.08 -5.13 4.41
N ILE A 187 0.98 -4.17 3.49
CA ILE A 187 1.76 -4.10 2.26
C ILE A 187 2.30 -2.68 2.08
N LEU A 188 3.56 -2.59 1.68
CA LEU A 188 4.25 -1.37 1.28
C LEU A 188 4.96 -1.65 -0.06
N ASN A 189 4.68 -0.84 -1.07
CA ASN A 189 5.33 -0.99 -2.38
C ASN A 189 5.45 0.34 -3.10
N ASN A 190 6.28 0.37 -4.13
CA ASN A 190 6.27 1.42 -5.13
C ASN A 190 6.16 0.80 -6.53
N ALA A 191 4.98 0.88 -7.14
CA ALA A 191 4.77 0.50 -8.52
C ALA A 191 5.17 1.64 -9.48
N VAL A 192 5.36 1.32 -10.75
CA VAL A 192 5.44 2.32 -11.83
C VAL A 192 4.22 2.15 -12.72
N ASN A 193 3.38 3.20 -12.76
CA ASN A 193 2.10 3.15 -13.44
C ASN A 193 1.76 4.50 -14.08
N SER A 194 1.72 4.55 -15.41
CA SER A 194 1.41 5.78 -16.14
C SER A 194 -0.07 6.18 -16.09
N GLU A 195 -0.98 5.25 -15.87
CA GLU A 195 -2.42 5.54 -15.82
C GLU A 195 -2.78 6.40 -14.60
N PHE A 196 -2.17 6.11 -13.45
CA PHE A 196 -2.45 6.81 -12.20
C PHE A 196 -1.45 7.92 -11.89
N SER A 197 -0.19 7.78 -12.30
CA SER A 197 0.89 8.59 -11.77
C SER A 197 1.60 9.45 -12.82
N GLY A 198 1.02 9.55 -14.01
CA GLY A 198 1.55 10.33 -15.13
C GLY A 198 2.76 9.66 -15.80
N SER A 199 3.38 10.37 -16.76
CA SER A 199 4.48 9.80 -17.55
C SER A 199 5.69 9.43 -16.69
N TRP A 200 6.18 8.21 -16.90
CA TRP A 200 7.42 7.69 -16.31
C TRP A 200 8.64 7.83 -17.25
N GLU A 201 8.51 8.52 -18.39
CA GLU A 201 9.58 8.60 -19.41
C GLU A 201 10.88 9.16 -18.87
N ASN A 202 10.81 10.13 -17.98
CA ASN A 202 11.98 10.76 -17.36
C ASN A 202 12.43 10.07 -16.05
N LEU A 203 11.67 9.11 -15.54
CA LEU A 203 12.01 8.38 -14.32
C LEU A 203 13.20 7.46 -14.59
N GLN A 204 14.28 7.62 -13.84
CA GLN A 204 15.46 6.75 -13.90
C GLN A 204 15.54 5.88 -12.65
N SER A 205 15.40 6.51 -11.49
CA SER A 205 15.35 5.83 -10.20
C SER A 205 14.56 6.68 -9.19
N SER A 206 14.03 6.03 -8.17
CA SER A 206 13.39 6.68 -7.02
C SER A 206 13.47 5.79 -5.80
N GLU A 207 13.28 6.36 -4.61
CA GLU A 207 13.31 5.63 -3.35
C GLU A 207 12.12 6.04 -2.47
N MET A 208 11.40 5.06 -1.94
CA MET A 208 10.42 5.20 -0.87
C MET A 208 11.11 4.83 0.44
N LEU A 209 11.14 5.75 1.40
CA LEU A 209 11.81 5.55 2.68
C LEU A 209 10.78 5.31 3.77
N ILE A 210 10.86 4.19 4.45
CA ILE A 210 9.99 3.83 5.55
C ILE A 210 10.82 3.86 6.85
N ASP A 211 10.58 4.85 7.70
CA ASP A 211 11.25 4.99 8.99
C ASP A 211 10.74 3.92 9.98
N TRP A 212 9.43 3.80 10.11
CA TRP A 212 8.79 2.79 10.95
C TRP A 212 7.33 2.55 10.54
N VAL A 213 6.82 1.37 10.93
CA VAL A 213 5.40 1.02 10.95
C VAL A 213 5.06 0.61 12.38
N ARG A 214 3.94 1.08 12.92
CA ARG A 214 3.49 0.83 14.28
C ARG A 214 2.01 0.48 14.31
N SER A 215 1.63 -0.38 15.24
CA SER A 215 0.24 -0.68 15.56
C SER A 215 -0.04 -0.45 17.04
N TYR A 216 -1.23 0.05 17.33
CA TYR A 216 -1.67 0.36 18.69
C TYR A 216 -3.11 -0.11 18.89
N GLN A 217 -3.45 -0.40 20.13
CA GLN A 217 -4.86 -0.54 20.50
C GLN A 217 -5.58 0.81 20.43
N LEU A 218 -6.80 0.80 19.90
CA LEU A 218 -7.71 1.93 19.85
C LEU A 218 -9.01 1.52 20.54
N ASN A 219 -9.41 2.21 21.63
CA ASN A 219 -10.59 1.86 22.42
C ASN A 219 -10.61 0.38 22.86
N SER A 220 -9.46 -0.13 23.31
CA SER A 220 -9.27 -1.55 23.67
C SER A 220 -9.49 -2.53 22.52
N GLN A 221 -9.55 -2.06 21.27
CA GLN A 221 -9.56 -2.86 20.06
C GLN A 221 -8.17 -2.85 19.44
N GLY A 222 -7.77 -3.94 18.85
CA GLY A 222 -6.49 -4.10 18.18
C GLY A 222 -5.79 -5.37 18.62
N GLU A 223 -5.64 -6.28 17.68
CA GLU A 223 -5.01 -7.58 17.86
C GLU A 223 -3.92 -7.77 16.81
N VAL A 224 -2.82 -8.38 17.21
CA VAL A 224 -1.71 -8.78 16.33
C VAL A 224 -1.58 -10.29 16.40
N PHE A 225 -1.60 -10.94 15.24
CA PHE A 225 -1.48 -12.38 15.08
C PHE A 225 -0.13 -12.69 14.44
N THR A 226 0.68 -13.49 15.10
CA THR A 226 1.98 -13.96 14.57
C THR A 226 1.89 -15.46 14.33
N ASN A 227 2.40 -15.92 13.19
CA ASN A 227 2.51 -17.34 12.84
C ASN A 227 3.90 -17.87 13.23
#